data_585fec8186433a0c174c25a99caad166
#
_entry.id   585fec8186433a0c174c25a99caad166
#
_cell.length_a   1.000
_cell.length_b   1.000
_cell.length_c   1.000
_cell.angle_alpha   90.00
_cell.angle_beta   90.00
_cell.angle_gamma   90.00
#
_symmetry.space_group_name_H-M   'P 1'
#
loop_
_entity.id
_entity.type
_entity.pdbx_description
1 polymer ?
#
loop_
_entity_poly.entity_id
_entity_poly.type
_entity_poly.pdbx_seq_one_letter_code
_entity_poly.pdbx_strand_id
1 'polypeptide(L)'
;MKKFILLFATILFVACQQPSDSIASVKVDDDKTQAIQKMFENYMAYGTDSYDPDYDQSIISDDLQGNNSIPGFEVNKDSFLETDSQHHSLFDNISMWMPGSDDGTGGGLHTNYYDEFGTWTHYWGTWTGTGKFTGNQVTQFIHLNYGWNDEGKIIYHNIHVDGKGFLTELTA
;
A
#
# COMPACT_ATOMS: atom_id res chain seq x y z
N MET A 1 29.19 8.79 51.74
CA MET A 1 28.05 9.23 50.92
C MET A 1 28.38 9.29 49.41
N LYS A 2 29.61 9.64 48.98
CA LYS A 2 29.95 9.72 47.53
C LYS A 2 29.93 8.38 46.78
N LYS A 3 30.17 7.24 47.45
CA LYS A 3 30.16 5.90 46.81
C LYS A 3 28.74 5.35 46.52
N PHE A 4 27.73 5.82 47.24
CA PHE A 4 26.35 5.40 47.00
C PHE A 4 25.72 6.14 45.80
N ILE A 5 26.15 7.36 45.50
CA ILE A 5 25.65 8.11 44.36
C ILE A 5 26.14 7.50 43.04
N LEU A 6 27.35 6.91 43.02
CA LEU A 6 27.90 6.27 41.81
C LEU A 6 27.18 4.95 41.49
N LEU A 7 26.75 4.21 42.50
CA LEU A 7 26.00 2.98 42.32
C LEU A 7 24.58 3.22 41.78
N PHE A 8 23.96 4.32 42.24
CA PHE A 8 22.62 4.69 41.77
C PHE A 8 22.62 5.21 40.31
N ALA A 9 23.71 5.89 39.90
CA ALA A 9 23.86 6.34 38.52
C ALA A 9 24.07 5.18 37.53
N THR A 10 24.80 4.11 37.92
CA THR A 10 24.98 2.91 37.11
C THR A 10 23.70 2.10 36.92
N ILE A 11 22.82 2.05 37.90
CA ILE A 11 21.53 1.35 37.81
C ILE A 11 20.59 2.10 36.85
N LEU A 12 20.62 3.43 36.81
CA LEU A 12 19.81 4.24 35.88
C LEU A 12 20.23 4.06 34.41
N PHE A 13 21.53 3.84 34.15
CA PHE A 13 22.01 3.58 32.79
C PHE A 13 21.66 2.17 32.27
N VAL A 14 21.57 1.19 33.13
CA VAL A 14 21.18 -0.19 32.74
C VAL A 14 19.66 -0.28 32.48
N ALA A 15 18.84 0.53 33.15
CA ALA A 15 17.39 0.56 32.94
C ALA A 15 16.98 1.14 31.58
N CYS A 16 17.87 1.89 30.90
CA CYS A 16 17.63 2.43 29.55
C CYS A 16 18.06 1.48 28.41
N GLN A 17 18.65 0.33 28.73
CA GLN A 17 19.01 -0.71 27.76
C GLN A 17 18.06 -1.91 27.87
N GLN A 18 16.75 -1.67 27.93
CA GLN A 18 15.86 -2.74 27.52
C GLN A 18 16.12 -3.00 26.05
N PRO A 19 16.47 -4.22 25.64
CA PRO A 19 16.36 -4.60 24.24
C PRO A 19 14.90 -4.31 23.88
N SER A 20 14.69 -3.42 22.93
CA SER A 20 13.39 -3.38 22.26
C SER A 20 13.31 -4.73 21.54
N ASP A 21 12.57 -5.68 22.10
CA ASP A 21 12.05 -6.77 21.32
C ASP A 21 11.22 -6.09 20.21
N SER A 22 11.85 -5.83 19.08
CA SER A 22 11.17 -5.24 17.95
C SER A 22 10.24 -6.32 17.43
N ILE A 23 8.95 -6.17 17.71
CA ILE A 23 7.89 -7.07 17.22
C ILE A 23 7.75 -7.03 15.68
N ALA A 24 8.52 -6.18 15.01
CA ALA A 24 8.56 -6.07 13.56
C ALA A 24 9.90 -5.54 13.06
N SER A 25 10.31 -5.99 11.87
CA SER A 25 11.34 -5.29 11.06
C SER A 25 10.69 -4.60 9.89
N VAL A 26 11.18 -3.38 9.54
CA VAL A 26 10.66 -2.56 8.45
C VAL A 26 11.68 -2.53 7.31
N LYS A 27 11.21 -2.77 6.09
CA LYS A 27 11.99 -2.67 4.85
C LYS A 27 11.34 -1.68 3.90
N VAL A 28 12.14 -0.80 3.30
CA VAL A 28 11.68 0.22 2.34
C VAL A 28 12.08 -0.11 0.89
N ASP A 29 12.94 -1.10 0.72
CA ASP A 29 13.45 -1.54 -0.59
C ASP A 29 13.76 -3.04 -0.50
N ASP A 30 12.72 -3.86 -0.59
CA ASP A 30 12.81 -5.31 -0.62
C ASP A 30 11.93 -5.88 -1.74
N ASP A 31 11.99 -7.20 -1.94
CA ASP A 31 11.26 -7.88 -3.02
C ASP A 31 9.75 -7.61 -2.98
N LYS A 32 9.17 -7.40 -1.79
CA LYS A 32 7.74 -7.15 -1.63
C LYS A 32 7.36 -5.71 -1.92
N THR A 33 8.15 -4.75 -1.45
CA THR A 33 7.96 -3.34 -1.83
C THR A 33 8.16 -3.14 -3.33
N GLN A 34 9.16 -3.78 -3.92
CA GLN A 34 9.41 -3.73 -5.37
C GLN A 34 8.27 -4.38 -6.18
N ALA A 35 7.69 -5.49 -5.68
CA ALA A 35 6.54 -6.12 -6.32
C ALA A 35 5.31 -5.21 -6.34
N ILE A 36 5.01 -4.52 -5.22
CA ILE A 36 3.91 -3.55 -5.15
C ILE A 36 4.20 -2.32 -6.03
N GLN A 37 5.44 -1.83 -6.05
CA GLN A 37 5.83 -0.74 -6.93
C GLN A 37 5.59 -1.11 -8.40
N LYS A 38 6.04 -2.30 -8.82
CA LYS A 38 5.83 -2.78 -10.19
C LYS A 38 4.34 -2.96 -10.52
N MET A 39 3.51 -3.40 -9.55
CA MET A 39 2.06 -3.50 -9.73
C MET A 39 1.44 -2.12 -9.99
N PHE A 40 1.87 -1.06 -9.30
CA PHE A 40 1.38 0.30 -9.57
C PHE A 40 1.87 0.83 -10.91
N GLU A 41 3.11 0.55 -11.31
CA GLU A 41 3.62 0.89 -12.64
C GLU A 41 2.80 0.20 -13.73
N ASN A 42 2.46 -1.08 -13.52
CA ASN A 42 1.60 -1.86 -14.42
C ASN A 42 0.18 -1.27 -14.52
N TYR A 43 -0.43 -0.97 -13.37
CA TYR A 43 -1.73 -0.32 -13.29
C TYR A 43 -1.77 1.01 -14.07
N MET A 44 -0.78 1.88 -13.89
CA MET A 44 -0.69 3.15 -14.62
C MET A 44 -0.42 2.97 -16.12
N ALA A 45 0.19 1.85 -16.51
CA ALA A 45 0.49 1.51 -17.90
C ALA A 45 -0.67 0.86 -18.66
N TYR A 46 -1.83 0.64 -18.00
CA TYR A 46 -2.98 -0.04 -18.61
C TYR A 46 -3.35 0.56 -19.98
N GLY A 47 -3.51 -0.32 -20.97
CA GLY A 47 -3.82 0.08 -22.36
C GLY A 47 -2.64 0.59 -23.18
N THR A 48 -1.42 0.49 -22.67
CA THR A 48 -0.16 0.78 -23.40
C THR A 48 0.63 -0.49 -23.71
N ASP A 49 1.66 -0.38 -24.54
CA ASP A 49 2.57 -1.49 -24.85
C ASP A 49 3.41 -1.96 -23.66
N SER A 50 3.45 -1.19 -22.57
CA SER A 50 4.18 -1.52 -21.33
C SER A 50 3.33 -2.28 -20.32
N TYR A 51 2.03 -2.42 -20.54
CA TYR A 51 1.12 -3.15 -19.68
C TYR A 51 1.34 -4.67 -19.78
N ASP A 52 1.52 -5.32 -18.64
CA ASP A 52 1.67 -6.78 -18.51
C ASP A 52 0.40 -7.38 -17.87
N PRO A 53 -0.54 -7.94 -18.66
CA PRO A 53 -1.80 -8.47 -18.13
C PRO A 53 -1.63 -9.68 -17.20
N ASP A 54 -0.49 -10.35 -17.24
CA ASP A 54 -0.23 -11.55 -16.44
C ASP A 54 0.47 -11.22 -15.10
N TYR A 55 0.99 -10.00 -14.95
CA TYR A 55 1.77 -9.65 -13.78
C TYR A 55 0.96 -9.76 -12.49
N ASP A 56 -0.20 -9.12 -12.42
CA ASP A 56 -1.04 -9.10 -11.21
C ASP A 56 -1.57 -10.51 -10.88
N GLN A 57 -1.95 -11.28 -11.89
CA GLN A 57 -2.31 -12.69 -11.70
C GLN A 57 -1.16 -13.49 -11.08
N SER A 58 0.08 -13.14 -11.41
CA SER A 58 1.27 -13.85 -10.94
C SER A 58 1.54 -13.67 -9.46
N ILE A 59 1.13 -12.53 -8.85
CA ILE A 59 1.40 -12.19 -7.44
C ILE A 59 0.17 -12.25 -6.53
N ILE A 60 -1.05 -12.34 -7.09
CA ILE A 60 -2.31 -12.43 -6.33
C ILE A 60 -2.70 -13.89 -6.10
N SER A 61 -3.02 -14.23 -4.86
CA SER A 61 -3.57 -15.55 -4.50
C SER A 61 -5.01 -15.72 -4.97
N ASP A 62 -5.40 -16.97 -5.29
CA ASP A 62 -6.81 -17.30 -5.55
C ASP A 62 -7.70 -17.07 -4.31
N ASP A 63 -7.12 -17.12 -3.11
CA ASP A 63 -7.79 -16.90 -1.83
C ASP A 63 -7.74 -15.43 -1.38
N LEU A 64 -7.49 -14.48 -2.29
CA LEU A 64 -7.46 -13.06 -1.94
C LEU A 64 -8.77 -12.62 -1.29
N GLN A 65 -8.65 -11.94 -0.16
CA GLN A 65 -9.75 -11.31 0.56
C GLN A 65 -9.32 -9.96 1.12
N GLY A 66 -10.26 -9.16 1.59
CA GLY A 66 -9.91 -7.87 2.19
C GLY A 66 -11.10 -6.99 2.49
N ASN A 67 -10.82 -5.71 2.69
CA ASN A 67 -11.83 -4.71 2.99
C ASN A 67 -11.64 -3.48 2.10
N ASN A 68 -12.75 -2.88 1.70
CA ASN A 68 -12.78 -1.61 1.01
C ASN A 68 -13.57 -0.60 1.87
N SER A 69 -13.04 0.61 2.05
CA SER A 69 -13.72 1.67 2.78
C SER A 69 -14.96 2.20 2.05
N ILE A 70 -15.10 1.93 0.74
CA ILE A 70 -16.29 2.27 -0.03
C ILE A 70 -17.31 1.13 0.12
N PRO A 71 -18.48 1.35 0.72
CA PRO A 71 -19.47 0.30 0.90
C PRO A 71 -19.96 -0.31 -0.41
N GLY A 72 -20.11 -1.63 -0.44
CA GLY A 72 -20.60 -2.35 -1.61
C GLY A 72 -19.52 -2.79 -2.61
N PHE A 73 -18.26 -2.41 -2.38
CA PHE A 73 -17.13 -2.91 -3.16
C PHE A 73 -16.47 -4.09 -2.43
N GLU A 74 -16.54 -5.25 -3.06
CA GLU A 74 -15.90 -6.47 -2.56
C GLU A 74 -14.41 -6.48 -2.93
N VAL A 75 -13.60 -7.14 -2.09
CA VAL A 75 -12.19 -7.41 -2.35
C VAL A 75 -11.99 -8.91 -2.44
N ASN A 76 -11.83 -9.38 -3.66
CA ASN A 76 -11.44 -10.74 -4.02
C ASN A 76 -10.56 -10.69 -5.27
N LYS A 77 -10.05 -11.84 -5.73
CA LYS A 77 -9.13 -11.88 -6.88
C LYS A 77 -9.76 -11.30 -8.15
N ASP A 78 -10.99 -11.66 -8.45
CA ASP A 78 -11.66 -11.22 -9.69
C ASP A 78 -11.85 -9.70 -9.68
N SER A 79 -12.40 -9.13 -8.59
CA SER A 79 -12.58 -7.69 -8.45
C SER A 79 -11.26 -6.92 -8.47
N PHE A 80 -10.18 -7.52 -7.91
CA PHE A 80 -8.86 -6.93 -7.96
C PHE A 80 -8.33 -6.83 -9.39
N LEU A 81 -8.38 -7.93 -10.15
CA LEU A 81 -7.90 -7.97 -11.54
C LEU A 81 -8.73 -7.10 -12.50
N GLU A 82 -9.99 -6.83 -12.17
CA GLU A 82 -10.84 -5.92 -12.94
C GLU A 82 -10.58 -4.44 -12.67
N THR A 83 -9.90 -4.11 -11.56
CA THR A 83 -9.70 -2.71 -11.13
C THR A 83 -9.05 -1.84 -12.19
N ASP A 84 -8.03 -2.34 -12.88
CA ASP A 84 -7.30 -1.58 -13.92
C ASP A 84 -8.26 -1.15 -15.03
N SER A 85 -9.00 -2.11 -15.58
CA SER A 85 -9.95 -1.83 -16.66
C SER A 85 -11.09 -0.91 -16.22
N GLN A 86 -11.61 -1.09 -15.00
CA GLN A 86 -12.68 -0.25 -14.45
C GLN A 86 -12.22 1.20 -14.26
N HIS A 87 -11.08 1.42 -13.60
CA HIS A 87 -10.57 2.76 -13.37
C HIS A 87 -10.20 3.45 -14.68
N HIS A 88 -9.55 2.75 -15.60
CA HIS A 88 -9.22 3.32 -16.92
C HIS A 88 -10.43 3.48 -17.86
N SER A 89 -11.57 2.86 -17.58
CA SER A 89 -12.83 3.14 -18.26
C SER A 89 -13.46 4.47 -17.83
N LEU A 90 -13.21 4.89 -16.57
CA LEU A 90 -13.80 6.06 -15.94
C LEU A 90 -12.87 7.28 -15.96
N PHE A 91 -11.57 7.06 -15.94
CA PHE A 91 -10.59 8.15 -15.78
C PHE A 91 -9.50 8.10 -16.84
N ASP A 92 -9.07 9.29 -17.28
CA ASP A 92 -7.84 9.53 -18.03
C ASP A 92 -6.75 10.08 -17.11
N ASN A 93 -5.50 10.05 -17.55
CA ASN A 93 -4.35 10.63 -16.86
C ASN A 93 -4.20 10.11 -15.41
N ILE A 94 -4.43 8.82 -15.23
CA ILE A 94 -4.26 8.19 -13.92
C ILE A 94 -2.79 8.23 -13.51
N SER A 95 -2.54 8.67 -12.28
CA SER A 95 -1.22 8.67 -11.68
C SER A 95 -1.30 8.34 -10.20
N MET A 96 -0.27 7.65 -9.71
CA MET A 96 -0.06 7.35 -8.30
C MET A 96 1.27 7.91 -7.83
N TRP A 97 1.33 8.33 -6.56
CA TRP A 97 2.62 8.65 -5.96
C TRP A 97 3.52 7.41 -5.97
N MET A 98 4.79 7.61 -6.35
CA MET A 98 5.78 6.52 -6.40
C MET A 98 6.99 6.88 -5.54
N PRO A 99 7.69 5.88 -4.94
CA PRO A 99 8.94 6.15 -4.23
C PRO A 99 9.93 6.91 -5.10
N GLY A 100 10.47 8.02 -4.56
CA GLY A 100 11.41 8.88 -5.28
C GLY A 100 10.74 9.94 -6.17
N SER A 101 9.41 10.00 -6.26
CA SER A 101 8.73 11.13 -6.91
C SER A 101 8.82 12.37 -6.02
N ASP A 102 9.13 13.52 -6.64
CA ASP A 102 9.18 14.84 -5.97
C ASP A 102 7.94 15.67 -6.38
N ASP A 103 6.76 15.07 -6.20
CA ASP A 103 5.49 15.71 -6.52
C ASP A 103 4.95 16.61 -5.41
N GLY A 104 5.68 16.70 -4.29
CA GLY A 104 5.32 17.53 -3.13
C GLY A 104 4.16 16.99 -2.30
N THR A 105 3.57 15.83 -2.66
CA THR A 105 2.40 15.28 -1.95
C THR A 105 2.80 14.42 -0.76
N GLY A 106 4.03 13.92 -0.76
CA GLY A 106 4.52 12.96 0.23
C GLY A 106 3.87 11.61 0.10
N GLY A 107 4.54 10.59 0.57
CA GLY A 107 4.00 9.23 0.55
C GLY A 107 4.95 8.25 1.21
N GLY A 108 4.56 6.98 1.25
CA GLY A 108 5.38 5.91 1.81
C GLY A 108 5.01 4.56 1.23
N LEU A 109 6.03 3.77 0.96
CA LEU A 109 5.91 2.36 0.61
C LEU A 109 6.95 1.58 1.41
N HIS A 110 6.51 0.65 2.23
CA HIS A 110 7.39 -0.18 3.03
C HIS A 110 6.73 -1.53 3.40
N THR A 111 7.55 -2.51 3.70
CA THR A 111 7.11 -3.82 4.18
C THR A 111 7.49 -4.01 5.65
N ASN A 112 6.52 -4.43 6.44
CA ASN A 112 6.68 -4.83 7.83
C ASN A 112 6.66 -6.36 7.92
N TYR A 113 7.66 -6.92 8.63
CA TYR A 113 7.77 -8.33 8.95
C TYR A 113 7.48 -8.50 10.43
N TYR A 114 6.29 -8.98 10.78
CA TYR A 114 5.86 -9.21 12.16
C TYR A 114 6.06 -10.67 12.53
N ASP A 115 6.53 -10.93 13.75
CA ASP A 115 6.74 -12.30 14.25
C ASP A 115 5.42 -13.09 14.34
N GLU A 116 4.32 -12.43 14.73
CA GLU A 116 3.02 -13.10 14.96
C GLU A 116 1.97 -12.76 13.90
N PHE A 117 2.09 -11.62 13.20
CA PHE A 117 1.05 -11.12 12.28
C PHE A 117 1.42 -11.27 10.80
N GLY A 118 2.55 -11.95 10.51
CA GLY A 118 3.01 -12.18 9.15
C GLY A 118 3.60 -10.94 8.48
N THR A 119 3.63 -10.95 7.16
CA THR A 119 4.27 -9.90 6.37
C THR A 119 3.23 -9.01 5.70
N TRP A 120 3.40 -7.69 5.83
CA TRP A 120 2.51 -6.69 5.29
C TRP A 120 3.26 -5.57 4.60
N THR A 121 2.87 -5.27 3.34
CA THR A 121 3.33 -4.07 2.64
C THR A 121 2.28 -2.98 2.74
N HIS A 122 2.70 -1.78 3.11
CA HIS A 122 1.87 -0.61 3.30
C HIS A 122 2.24 0.47 2.29
N TYR A 123 1.23 1.06 1.69
CA TYR A 123 1.35 2.21 0.81
C TYR A 123 0.48 3.35 1.31
N TRP A 124 1.06 4.52 1.43
CA TRP A 124 0.36 5.80 1.58
C TRP A 124 0.77 6.70 0.43
N GLY A 125 -0.18 7.25 -0.27
CA GLY A 125 0.14 8.12 -1.37
C GLY A 125 -1.08 8.81 -1.94
N THR A 126 -0.84 9.57 -2.99
CA THR A 126 -1.87 10.27 -3.74
C THR A 126 -2.18 9.50 -5.01
N TRP A 127 -3.46 9.29 -5.28
CA TRP A 127 -3.99 8.87 -6.56
C TRP A 127 -4.63 10.06 -7.24
N THR A 128 -4.38 10.24 -8.55
CA THR A 128 -5.01 11.29 -9.36
C THR A 128 -5.56 10.71 -10.65
N GLY A 129 -6.60 11.35 -11.19
CA GLY A 129 -7.17 11.03 -12.49
C GLY A 129 -8.11 12.14 -12.97
N THR A 130 -8.40 12.17 -14.25
CA THR A 130 -9.37 13.08 -14.86
C THR A 130 -10.60 12.28 -15.28
N GLY A 131 -11.76 12.57 -14.70
CA GLY A 131 -13.01 11.89 -15.02
C GLY A 131 -13.40 12.05 -16.48
N LYS A 132 -13.70 10.95 -17.15
CA LYS A 132 -14.05 10.96 -18.59
C LYS A 132 -15.45 11.54 -18.87
N PHE A 133 -16.36 11.36 -17.91
CA PHE A 133 -17.75 11.82 -18.05
C PHE A 133 -17.94 13.23 -17.48
N THR A 134 -17.31 13.53 -16.34
CA THR A 134 -17.45 14.84 -15.70
C THR A 134 -16.42 15.86 -16.15
N GLY A 135 -15.26 15.44 -16.65
CA GLY A 135 -14.09 16.28 -16.90
C GLY A 135 -13.39 16.79 -15.63
N ASN A 136 -13.84 16.37 -14.46
CA ASN A 136 -13.27 16.82 -13.18
C ASN A 136 -11.93 16.14 -12.89
N GLN A 137 -10.98 16.91 -12.37
CA GLN A 137 -9.76 16.37 -11.82
C GLN A 137 -10.04 15.84 -10.41
N VAL A 138 -9.73 14.58 -10.18
CA VAL A 138 -9.85 13.90 -8.89
C VAL A 138 -8.45 13.71 -8.32
N THR A 139 -8.27 14.11 -7.08
CA THR A 139 -7.07 13.87 -6.29
C THR A 139 -7.50 13.33 -4.93
N GLN A 140 -6.98 12.18 -4.53
CA GLN A 140 -7.36 11.57 -3.27
C GLN A 140 -6.17 10.90 -2.61
N PHE A 141 -6.11 11.01 -1.29
CA PHE A 141 -5.19 10.21 -0.47
C PHE A 141 -5.72 8.80 -0.38
N ILE A 142 -4.82 7.84 -0.58
CA ILE A 142 -5.13 6.43 -0.45
C ILE A 142 -4.14 5.76 0.50
N HIS A 143 -4.64 4.79 1.26
CA HIS A 143 -3.84 3.90 2.07
C HIS A 143 -4.20 2.47 1.69
N LEU A 144 -3.23 1.73 1.20
CA LEU A 144 -3.36 0.36 0.74
C LEU A 144 -2.49 -0.55 1.59
N ASN A 145 -3.02 -1.71 1.98
CA ASN A 145 -2.29 -2.72 2.74
C ASN A 145 -2.38 -4.05 2.03
N TYR A 146 -1.25 -4.72 1.88
CA TYR A 146 -1.10 -6.00 1.21
C TYR A 146 -0.51 -7.01 2.18
N GLY A 147 -1.29 -8.03 2.56
CA GLY A 147 -0.84 -9.15 3.37
C GLY A 147 -0.34 -10.29 2.49
N TRP A 148 0.81 -10.86 2.83
CA TRP A 148 1.49 -11.88 2.06
C TRP A 148 1.43 -13.25 2.73
N ASN A 149 1.30 -14.32 1.94
CA ASN A 149 1.51 -15.69 2.40
C ASN A 149 2.98 -16.13 2.27
N ASP A 150 3.28 -17.33 2.74
CA ASP A 150 4.63 -17.90 2.70
C ASP A 150 5.12 -18.21 1.27
N GLU A 151 4.21 -18.32 0.30
CA GLU A 151 4.52 -18.51 -1.11
C GLU A 151 4.86 -17.20 -1.84
N GLY A 152 4.80 -16.07 -1.13
CA GLY A 152 5.04 -14.75 -1.71
C GLY A 152 3.88 -14.23 -2.55
N LYS A 153 2.63 -14.69 -2.28
CA LYS A 153 1.41 -14.21 -2.91
C LYS A 153 0.66 -13.27 -1.97
N ILE A 154 -0.02 -12.29 -2.53
CA ILE A 154 -0.92 -11.40 -1.80
C ILE A 154 -2.22 -12.15 -1.50
N ILE A 155 -2.55 -12.31 -0.22
CA ILE A 155 -3.78 -12.97 0.27
C ILE A 155 -4.74 -12.00 0.96
N TYR A 156 -4.27 -10.79 1.30
CA TYR A 156 -5.08 -9.72 1.86
C TYR A 156 -4.83 -8.41 1.14
N HIS A 157 -5.90 -7.68 0.83
CA HIS A 157 -5.83 -6.31 0.33
C HIS A 157 -6.86 -5.43 1.03
N ASN A 158 -6.40 -4.45 1.81
CA ASN A 158 -7.26 -3.49 2.46
C ASN A 158 -7.09 -2.11 1.82
N ILE A 159 -8.21 -1.48 1.46
CA ILE A 159 -8.30 -0.23 0.74
C ILE A 159 -8.95 0.81 1.65
N HIS A 160 -8.23 1.89 1.92
CA HIS A 160 -8.76 3.05 2.67
C HIS A 160 -8.65 4.28 1.78
N VAL A 161 -9.79 4.79 1.36
CA VAL A 161 -9.92 5.92 0.44
C VAL A 161 -11.20 6.71 0.71
N ASP A 162 -11.19 8.02 0.46
CA ASP A 162 -12.40 8.79 0.30
C ASP A 162 -12.93 8.60 -1.14
N GLY A 163 -13.79 7.64 -1.35
CA GLY A 163 -14.29 7.28 -2.68
C GLY A 163 -15.19 8.30 -3.36
N LYS A 164 -15.38 9.51 -2.82
CA LYS A 164 -16.33 10.50 -3.35
C LYS A 164 -16.08 10.85 -4.81
N GLY A 165 -14.84 11.11 -5.19
CA GLY A 165 -14.49 11.45 -6.57
C GLY A 165 -14.79 10.31 -7.54
N PHE A 166 -14.45 9.08 -7.16
CA PHE A 166 -14.74 7.88 -7.91
C PHE A 166 -16.24 7.63 -8.07
N LEU A 167 -17.00 7.71 -6.98
CA LEU A 167 -18.47 7.53 -6.99
C LEU A 167 -19.17 8.61 -7.83
N THR A 168 -18.66 9.84 -7.84
CA THR A 168 -19.20 10.91 -8.67
C THR A 168 -19.05 10.58 -10.17
N GLU A 169 -17.90 10.09 -10.57
CA GLU A 169 -17.65 9.72 -11.96
C GLU A 169 -18.44 8.47 -12.37
N LEU A 170 -18.54 7.48 -11.50
CA LEU A 170 -19.30 6.23 -11.73
C LEU A 170 -20.80 6.49 -11.94
N THR A 171 -21.35 7.57 -11.40
CA THR A 171 -22.77 7.91 -11.45
C THR A 171 -23.12 9.03 -12.42
N ALA A 172 -22.14 9.57 -13.14
CA ALA A 172 -22.31 10.61 -14.15
C ALA A 172 -22.77 10.02 -15.48
#